data_52930ef84468cf5c07dea3f6f9a953ac
#
_entry.id   52930ef84468cf5c07dea3f6f9a953ac
#
_cell.length_a   1.000
_cell.length_b   1.000
_cell.length_c   1.000
_cell.angle_alpha   90.00
_cell.angle_beta   90.00
_cell.angle_gamma   90.00
#
_symmetry.space_group_name_H-M   'P 1'
#
loop_
_entity.id
_entity.type
_entity.pdbx_description
1 polymer ?
#
loop_
_entity_poly.entity_id
_entity_poly.type
_entity_poly.pdbx_seq_one_letter_code
_entity_poly.pdbx_strand_id
1 'polypeptide(L)'
;MKTLLQLAAITFLIASTATHAQITNPDNLVAPPPANPAQHHALPTADNLQWLWQYTKPTPIGRASDLRVDARFQAILSQDFKQPQAMWGATEAREPLATVIPLFLSEHGTITAEQNRYITIDGCVPSFCPAHGLLWIDLGTAHPLAVFAAVNWTPENHTTEESTANYNLWLFPNRTLDPNILPLALTTSLAHWDARLAEAHRLVPHIAQAVLIEPDGTPQPLDPAQAGANTIAPQPDTTTPHDSTTN
;
A
#
# COMPACT_ATOMS: atom_id res chain seq x y z
N MET A 1 -49.90 33.40 52.71
CA MET A 1 -50.57 33.54 51.42
C MET A 1 -50.32 32.27 50.64
N LYS A 2 -51.39 31.56 50.34
CA LYS A 2 -51.41 30.23 49.69
C LYS A 2 -51.37 30.42 48.19
N THR A 3 -50.53 29.66 47.47
CA THR A 3 -50.71 29.44 46.03
C THR A 3 -50.46 27.97 45.71
N LEU A 4 -51.51 27.33 45.21
CA LEU A 4 -51.61 25.94 44.80
C LEU A 4 -50.75 25.68 43.52
N LEU A 5 -50.02 24.55 43.53
CA LEU A 5 -49.44 23.95 42.36
C LEU A 5 -50.45 22.91 41.79
N GLN A 6 -50.88 23.10 40.55
CA GLN A 6 -51.61 22.07 39.80
C GLN A 6 -50.62 21.26 38.97
N LEU A 7 -50.57 19.96 39.25
CA LEU A 7 -49.90 18.93 38.41
C LEU A 7 -50.86 18.52 37.30
N ALA A 8 -50.50 18.73 36.06
CA ALA A 8 -51.17 18.11 34.90
C ALA A 8 -50.39 16.85 34.48
N ALA A 9 -51.03 15.70 34.71
CA ALA A 9 -50.53 14.40 34.21
C ALA A 9 -51.00 14.21 32.78
N ILE A 10 -50.03 14.13 31.84
CA ILE A 10 -50.29 13.76 30.44
C ILE A 10 -50.02 12.26 30.29
N THR A 11 -51.07 11.50 30.14
CA THR A 11 -51.04 10.06 29.88
C THR A 11 -50.86 9.84 28.38
N PHE A 12 -49.68 9.35 27.94
CA PHE A 12 -49.46 8.92 26.57
C PHE A 12 -49.97 7.47 26.41
N LEU A 13 -51.05 7.28 25.65
CA LEU A 13 -51.48 5.98 25.17
C LEU A 13 -50.60 5.58 23.97
N ILE A 14 -49.74 4.58 24.15
CA ILE A 14 -49.02 3.93 23.05
C ILE A 14 -49.95 2.83 22.50
N ALA A 15 -50.54 3.07 21.34
CA ALA A 15 -51.28 2.06 20.59
C ALA A 15 -50.27 1.17 19.86
N SER A 16 -50.05 -0.04 20.37
CA SER A 16 -49.26 -1.09 19.70
C SER A 16 -50.11 -1.67 18.56
N THR A 17 -49.84 -1.30 17.33
CA THR A 17 -50.37 -1.99 16.16
C THR A 17 -49.53 -3.25 15.91
N ALA A 18 -50.07 -4.40 16.32
CA ALA A 18 -49.55 -5.69 15.92
C ALA A 18 -49.80 -5.91 14.43
N THR A 19 -48.80 -5.75 13.60
CA THR A 19 -48.85 -6.18 12.21
C THR A 19 -48.76 -7.70 12.16
N HIS A 20 -49.89 -8.33 11.87
CA HIS A 20 -49.98 -9.75 11.57
C HIS A 20 -49.23 -9.98 10.25
N ALA A 21 -48.10 -10.69 10.30
CA ALA A 21 -47.49 -11.25 9.12
C ALA A 21 -48.42 -12.33 8.57
N GLN A 22 -49.12 -12.07 7.48
CA GLN A 22 -49.82 -13.08 6.72
C GLN A 22 -48.79 -14.03 6.12
N ILE A 23 -48.83 -15.28 6.58
CA ILE A 23 -48.12 -16.38 5.93
C ILE A 23 -48.85 -16.61 4.60
N THR A 24 -48.30 -16.04 3.53
CA THR A 24 -48.76 -16.30 2.18
C THR A 24 -48.27 -17.68 1.74
N ASN A 25 -49.17 -18.41 1.13
CA ASN A 25 -49.13 -19.75 0.57
C ASN A 25 -47.78 -20.04 -0.11
N PRO A 26 -47.10 -21.21 0.11
CA PRO A 26 -45.80 -21.52 -0.43
C PRO A 26 -45.75 -21.62 -1.96
N ASP A 27 -46.87 -21.62 -2.65
CA ASP A 27 -46.95 -21.75 -4.10
C ASP A 27 -46.90 -20.41 -4.86
N ASN A 28 -46.79 -19.28 -4.17
CA ASN A 28 -46.69 -17.96 -4.79
C ASN A 28 -45.24 -17.42 -4.64
N LEU A 29 -44.27 -18.12 -5.22
CA LEU A 29 -42.92 -17.61 -5.42
C LEU A 29 -42.99 -16.50 -6.46
N VAL A 30 -43.32 -15.29 -6.02
CA VAL A 30 -43.06 -14.08 -6.82
C VAL A 30 -41.54 -13.99 -6.94
N ALA A 31 -41.05 -14.15 -8.16
CA ALA A 31 -39.64 -13.96 -8.43
C ALA A 31 -39.18 -12.60 -7.85
N PRO A 32 -38.04 -12.53 -7.15
CA PRO A 32 -37.55 -11.26 -6.64
C PRO A 32 -37.46 -10.27 -7.80
N PRO A 33 -37.82 -8.99 -7.61
CA PRO A 33 -37.74 -8.00 -8.66
C PRO A 33 -36.32 -8.03 -9.23
N PRO A 34 -36.16 -7.89 -10.57
CA PRO A 34 -34.85 -7.87 -11.17
C PRO A 34 -34.01 -6.81 -10.47
N ALA A 35 -32.81 -7.19 -10.03
CA ALA A 35 -31.89 -6.29 -9.36
C ALA A 35 -31.75 -5.02 -10.19
N ASN A 36 -32.10 -3.88 -9.63
CA ASN A 36 -32.04 -2.60 -10.32
C ASN A 36 -30.58 -2.35 -10.74
N PRO A 37 -30.26 -2.30 -12.05
CA PRO A 37 -28.87 -2.10 -12.49
C PRO A 37 -28.24 -0.79 -11.97
N ALA A 38 -29.05 0.17 -11.51
CA ALA A 38 -28.58 1.39 -10.86
C ALA A 38 -28.01 1.15 -9.43
N GLN A 39 -28.29 0.01 -8.79
CA GLN A 39 -27.74 -0.30 -7.47
C GLN A 39 -26.32 -0.87 -7.51
N HIS A 40 -25.81 -1.23 -8.69
CA HIS A 40 -24.43 -1.72 -8.85
C HIS A 40 -23.38 -0.61 -9.05
N HIS A 41 -23.77 0.65 -9.03
CA HIS A 41 -22.87 1.79 -9.02
C HIS A 41 -22.63 2.39 -7.63
N ALA A 42 -22.83 1.62 -6.56
CA ALA A 42 -22.17 1.94 -5.31
C ALA A 42 -20.67 2.01 -5.64
N LEU A 43 -20.08 3.21 -5.50
CA LEU A 43 -18.63 3.38 -5.57
C LEU A 43 -18.04 2.22 -4.78
N PRO A 44 -17.07 1.45 -5.36
CA PRO A 44 -16.44 0.37 -4.63
C PRO A 44 -16.01 0.95 -3.29
N THR A 45 -16.54 0.40 -2.20
CA THR A 45 -16.02 0.71 -0.88
C THR A 45 -14.52 0.43 -0.94
N ALA A 46 -13.70 1.26 -0.31
CA ALA A 46 -12.23 1.12 -0.30
C ALA A 46 -11.77 -0.31 0.02
N ASP A 47 -12.61 -1.08 0.69
CA ASP A 47 -12.36 -2.47 1.08
C ASP A 47 -12.42 -3.48 -0.09
N ASN A 48 -13.01 -3.14 -1.23
CA ASN A 48 -13.04 -4.06 -2.38
C ASN A 48 -11.95 -3.73 -3.40
N LEU A 49 -10.73 -4.16 -3.14
CA LEU A 49 -9.57 -3.92 -3.99
C LEU A 49 -9.37 -4.98 -5.09
N GLN A 50 -10.30 -5.92 -5.28
CA GLN A 50 -10.19 -7.00 -6.28
C GLN A 50 -10.04 -6.47 -7.72
N TRP A 51 -10.49 -5.27 -8.00
CA TRP A 51 -10.32 -4.62 -9.30
C TRP A 51 -8.85 -4.35 -9.66
N LEU A 52 -7.93 -4.32 -8.68
CA LEU A 52 -6.49 -4.17 -8.93
C LEU A 52 -5.93 -5.31 -9.77
N TRP A 53 -6.51 -6.52 -9.73
CA TRP A 53 -6.07 -7.65 -10.53
C TRP A 53 -6.09 -7.41 -12.03
N GLN A 54 -6.93 -6.48 -12.52
CA GLN A 54 -6.96 -6.15 -13.94
C GLN A 54 -5.63 -5.57 -14.43
N TYR A 55 -4.86 -4.93 -13.54
CA TYR A 55 -3.59 -4.28 -13.87
C TYR A 55 -2.39 -5.25 -13.81
N THR A 56 -2.55 -6.44 -13.25
CA THR A 56 -1.49 -7.46 -13.19
C THR A 56 -1.46 -8.37 -14.42
N LYS A 57 -2.35 -8.15 -15.39
CA LYS A 57 -2.43 -9.00 -16.59
C LYS A 57 -1.19 -8.78 -17.47
N PRO A 58 -0.59 -9.89 -17.99
CA PRO A 58 0.61 -9.79 -18.81
C PRO A 58 0.35 -9.18 -20.21
N THR A 59 -0.92 -9.10 -20.65
CA THR A 59 -1.27 -8.60 -21.99
C THR A 59 -2.57 -7.79 -21.95
N PRO A 60 -2.52 -6.48 -22.19
CA PRO A 60 -1.31 -5.67 -22.21
C PRO A 60 -0.63 -5.71 -20.84
N ILE A 61 0.70 -5.61 -20.82
CA ILE A 61 1.46 -5.57 -19.57
C ILE A 61 0.82 -4.55 -18.64
N GLY A 62 0.60 -4.92 -17.39
CA GLY A 62 -0.03 -4.09 -16.39
C GLY A 62 0.59 -2.70 -16.37
N ARG A 63 -0.21 -1.69 -16.77
CA ARG A 63 0.33 -0.35 -16.93
C ARG A 63 0.25 0.39 -15.60
N ALA A 64 1.36 0.51 -14.94
CA ALA A 64 1.46 1.32 -13.74
C ALA A 64 1.03 2.77 -14.01
N SER A 65 1.30 3.30 -15.21
CA SER A 65 0.82 4.61 -15.66
C SER A 65 -0.71 4.73 -15.65
N ASP A 66 -1.41 3.69 -16.11
CA ASP A 66 -2.88 3.70 -16.17
C ASP A 66 -3.47 3.56 -14.76
N LEU A 67 -2.86 2.73 -13.90
CA LEU A 67 -3.27 2.61 -12.52
C LEU A 67 -3.12 3.93 -11.75
N ARG A 68 -2.02 4.65 -11.96
CA ARG A 68 -1.76 5.92 -11.27
C ARG A 68 -2.82 6.99 -11.53
N VAL A 69 -3.44 7.00 -12.71
CA VAL A 69 -4.50 7.94 -13.05
C VAL A 69 -5.91 7.42 -12.74
N ASP A 70 -6.04 6.17 -12.27
CA ASP A 70 -7.33 5.62 -11.85
C ASP A 70 -7.81 6.32 -10.57
N ALA A 71 -8.99 6.92 -10.63
CA ALA A 71 -9.56 7.64 -9.48
C ALA A 71 -9.75 6.76 -8.24
N ARG A 72 -9.97 5.45 -8.42
CA ARG A 72 -10.09 4.49 -7.32
C ARG A 72 -8.75 4.31 -6.62
N PHE A 73 -7.66 4.27 -7.37
CA PHE A 73 -6.32 4.18 -6.80
C PHE A 73 -5.97 5.44 -6.01
N GLN A 74 -6.27 6.61 -6.55
CA GLN A 74 -6.09 7.87 -5.84
C GLN A 74 -6.93 7.94 -4.54
N ALA A 75 -8.13 7.36 -4.56
CA ALA A 75 -8.96 7.28 -3.37
C ALA A 75 -8.34 6.38 -2.28
N ILE A 76 -7.77 5.21 -2.66
CA ILE A 76 -7.03 4.34 -1.74
C ILE A 76 -5.88 5.11 -1.09
N LEU A 77 -5.04 5.77 -1.89
CA LEU A 77 -3.90 6.51 -1.35
C LEU A 77 -4.35 7.59 -0.37
N SER A 78 -5.40 8.33 -0.70
CA SER A 78 -5.94 9.40 0.16
C SER A 78 -6.59 8.89 1.45
N GLN A 79 -7.12 7.68 1.45
CA GLN A 79 -7.76 7.07 2.61
C GLN A 79 -6.76 6.38 3.53
N ASP A 80 -5.79 5.67 2.96
CA ASP A 80 -4.91 4.76 3.67
C ASP A 80 -3.58 5.41 4.08
N PHE A 81 -3.13 6.46 3.37
CA PHE A 81 -1.84 7.09 3.58
C PHE A 81 -1.98 8.59 3.90
N LYS A 82 -2.60 8.89 5.05
CA LYS A 82 -2.89 10.27 5.49
C LYS A 82 -1.71 10.94 6.18
N GLN A 83 -0.77 10.15 6.71
CA GLN A 83 0.40 10.67 7.42
C GLN A 83 1.31 11.46 6.48
N PRO A 84 2.03 12.47 7.01
CA PRO A 84 3.07 13.13 6.25
C PRO A 84 4.23 12.16 5.97
N GLN A 85 4.91 12.36 4.87
CA GLN A 85 6.16 11.64 4.61
C GLN A 85 7.21 12.01 5.69
N ALA A 86 8.13 11.12 6.00
CA ALA A 86 9.15 11.31 7.04
C ALA A 86 10.58 11.31 6.47
N MET A 87 10.73 11.23 5.15
CA MET A 87 12.00 11.00 4.48
C MET A 87 12.86 12.26 4.36
N TRP A 88 12.24 13.44 4.27
CA TRP A 88 12.94 14.72 4.11
C TRP A 88 12.12 15.89 4.63
N GLY A 89 12.80 17.02 4.79
CA GLY A 89 12.18 18.31 5.15
C GLY A 89 11.88 18.46 6.64
N ALA A 90 11.59 19.71 7.03
CA ALA A 90 11.13 20.03 8.38
C ALA A 90 9.72 19.46 8.62
N THR A 91 9.43 19.06 9.85
CA THR A 91 8.18 18.37 10.22
C THR A 91 6.93 19.13 9.79
N GLU A 92 6.94 20.46 9.92
CA GLU A 92 5.78 21.31 9.63
C GLU A 92 5.49 21.49 8.13
N ALA A 93 6.47 21.17 7.28
CA ALA A 93 6.37 21.36 5.83
C ALA A 93 6.33 20.05 5.04
N ARG A 94 6.15 18.92 5.72
CA ARG A 94 6.14 17.61 5.07
C ARG A 94 4.85 17.37 4.30
N GLU A 95 5.00 16.95 3.07
CA GLU A 95 3.87 16.62 2.20
C GLU A 95 3.12 15.37 2.68
N PRO A 96 1.81 15.29 2.43
CA PRO A 96 1.05 14.05 2.67
C PRO A 96 1.62 12.89 1.87
N LEU A 97 1.73 11.73 2.49
CA LEU A 97 2.28 10.54 1.84
C LEU A 97 1.49 10.12 0.59
N ALA A 98 0.16 10.30 0.61
CA ALA A 98 -0.70 10.09 -0.55
C ALA A 98 -0.28 10.89 -1.81
N THR A 99 0.37 12.05 -1.64
CA THR A 99 0.90 12.88 -2.73
C THR A 99 2.27 12.37 -3.19
N VAL A 100 3.06 11.83 -2.27
CA VAL A 100 4.44 11.39 -2.51
C VAL A 100 4.48 10.02 -3.19
N ILE A 101 3.60 9.08 -2.80
CA ILE A 101 3.55 7.73 -3.37
C ILE A 101 3.47 7.75 -4.91
N PRO A 102 2.56 8.51 -5.57
CA PRO A 102 2.52 8.56 -7.02
C PRO A 102 3.82 9.03 -7.68
N LEU A 103 4.60 9.86 -6.99
CA LEU A 103 5.89 10.33 -7.48
C LEU A 103 6.91 9.18 -7.52
N PHE A 104 7.00 8.37 -6.46
CA PHE A 104 7.87 7.22 -6.38
C PHE A 104 7.48 6.06 -7.30
N LEU A 105 6.24 6.03 -7.76
CA LEU A 105 5.72 5.03 -8.70
C LEU A 105 5.65 5.55 -10.14
N SER A 106 6.32 6.67 -10.47
CA SER A 106 6.09 7.39 -11.73
C SER A 106 6.75 6.77 -12.93
N GLU A 107 8.00 6.40 -12.86
CA GLU A 107 8.78 5.89 -13.97
C GLU A 107 9.15 4.42 -13.79
N HIS A 108 9.36 3.72 -14.88
CA HIS A 108 9.78 2.32 -14.94
C HIS A 108 8.94 1.35 -14.11
N GLY A 109 7.69 1.77 -13.79
CA GLY A 109 6.82 1.03 -12.89
C GLY A 109 6.30 -0.26 -13.47
N THR A 110 6.30 -1.30 -12.63
CA THR A 110 5.67 -2.60 -12.92
C THR A 110 4.60 -2.93 -11.90
N ILE A 111 3.64 -3.76 -12.29
CA ILE A 111 2.63 -4.28 -11.38
C ILE A 111 2.70 -5.80 -11.43
N THR A 112 3.00 -6.40 -10.29
CA THR A 112 3.19 -7.84 -10.17
C THR A 112 2.17 -8.45 -9.22
N ALA A 113 1.60 -9.59 -9.60
CA ALA A 113 0.80 -10.43 -8.74
C ALA A 113 1.68 -11.49 -8.08
N GLU A 114 1.66 -11.58 -6.76
CA GLU A 114 2.40 -12.58 -6.01
C GLU A 114 1.43 -13.50 -5.26
N GLN A 115 1.65 -14.82 -5.39
CA GLN A 115 0.91 -15.88 -4.69
C GLN A 115 -0.64 -15.80 -4.87
N ASN A 116 -1.14 -15.18 -5.93
CA ASN A 116 -2.58 -14.92 -6.16
C ASN A 116 -3.27 -14.19 -4.97
N ARG A 117 -2.53 -13.45 -4.17
CA ARG A 117 -3.01 -12.75 -2.98
C ARG A 117 -2.46 -11.35 -2.85
N TYR A 118 -1.20 -11.15 -3.22
CA TYR A 118 -0.51 -9.88 -3.03
C TYR A 118 -0.34 -9.18 -4.37
N ILE A 119 -0.41 -7.87 -4.35
CA ILE A 119 -0.07 -7.02 -5.48
C ILE A 119 1.08 -6.11 -5.06
N THR A 120 2.10 -6.05 -5.90
CA THR A 120 3.18 -5.09 -5.79
C THR A 120 3.13 -4.14 -6.97
N ILE A 121 3.28 -2.86 -6.69
CA ILE A 121 3.38 -1.77 -7.67
C ILE A 121 4.68 -1.06 -7.39
N ASP A 122 5.62 -1.11 -8.30
CA ASP A 122 6.91 -0.45 -8.11
C ASP A 122 7.14 0.68 -9.12
N GLY A 123 8.22 1.43 -8.93
CA GLY A 123 8.64 2.51 -9.80
C GLY A 123 9.77 3.32 -9.20
N CYS A 124 10.09 4.44 -9.87
CA CYS A 124 11.07 5.39 -9.36
C CYS A 124 10.63 6.85 -9.59
N VAL A 125 11.33 7.76 -8.93
CA VAL A 125 11.12 9.20 -9.04
C VAL A 125 11.61 9.69 -10.40
N PRO A 126 10.82 10.49 -11.14
CA PRO A 126 11.22 11.04 -12.43
C PRO A 126 12.56 11.79 -12.35
N SER A 127 13.45 11.49 -13.28
CA SER A 127 14.79 12.08 -13.36
C SER A 127 15.70 11.80 -12.16
N PHE A 128 15.25 10.98 -11.19
CA PHE A 128 16.05 10.59 -10.03
C PHE A 128 15.74 9.14 -9.61
N CYS A 129 15.97 8.20 -10.49
CA CYS A 129 15.73 6.77 -10.24
C CYS A 129 16.52 6.11 -9.10
N PRO A 130 17.57 6.69 -8.49
CA PRO A 130 18.07 6.22 -7.19
C PRO A 130 17.02 6.24 -6.07
N ALA A 131 15.95 7.03 -6.21
CA ALA A 131 14.79 6.99 -5.33
C ALA A 131 13.72 6.06 -5.92
N HIS A 132 13.54 4.90 -5.33
CA HIS A 132 12.59 3.87 -5.74
C HIS A 132 11.44 3.72 -4.76
N GLY A 133 10.28 3.33 -5.25
CA GLY A 133 9.10 3.04 -4.45
C GLY A 133 8.50 1.69 -4.76
N LEU A 134 7.91 1.06 -3.75
CA LEU A 134 7.10 -0.14 -3.85
C LEU A 134 5.83 0.07 -3.02
N LEU A 135 4.67 -0.11 -3.60
CA LEU A 135 3.42 -0.25 -2.86
C LEU A 135 3.01 -1.73 -2.88
N TRP A 136 3.01 -2.34 -1.71
CA TRP A 136 2.60 -3.73 -1.48
C TRP A 136 1.20 -3.76 -0.85
N ILE A 137 0.31 -4.63 -1.35
CA ILE A 137 -1.07 -4.74 -0.89
C ILE A 137 -1.45 -6.21 -0.71
N ASP A 138 -1.91 -6.59 0.47
CA ASP A 138 -2.51 -7.90 0.78
C ASP A 138 -4.02 -7.87 0.53
N LEU A 139 -4.48 -8.50 -0.55
CA LEU A 139 -5.89 -8.60 -0.91
C LEU A 139 -6.62 -9.77 -0.24
N GLY A 140 -5.94 -10.58 0.56
CA GLY A 140 -6.49 -11.78 1.20
C GLY A 140 -7.28 -11.51 2.48
N THR A 141 -7.44 -10.25 2.90
CA THR A 141 -8.14 -9.86 4.12
C THR A 141 -9.30 -8.93 3.83
N ALA A 142 -10.31 -8.91 4.71
CA ALA A 142 -11.45 -8.00 4.60
C ALA A 142 -11.03 -6.52 4.66
N HIS A 143 -9.99 -6.24 5.41
CA HIS A 143 -9.33 -4.93 5.48
C HIS A 143 -7.91 -5.09 4.96
N PRO A 144 -7.65 -4.80 3.69
CA PRO A 144 -6.34 -4.96 3.08
C PRO A 144 -5.24 -4.24 3.86
N LEU A 145 -4.14 -4.95 4.11
CA LEU A 145 -2.91 -4.31 4.57
C LEU A 145 -2.20 -3.74 3.36
N ALA A 146 -1.93 -2.45 3.38
CA ALA A 146 -1.12 -1.78 2.39
C ALA A 146 0.14 -1.19 3.05
N VAL A 147 1.29 -1.38 2.43
CA VAL A 147 2.56 -0.84 2.89
C VAL A 147 3.26 -0.16 1.72
N PHE A 148 3.56 1.11 1.86
CA PHE A 148 4.44 1.81 0.94
C PHE A 148 5.87 1.70 1.46
N ALA A 149 6.76 1.19 0.62
CA ALA A 149 8.20 1.15 0.85
C ALA A 149 8.89 2.16 -0.07
N ALA A 150 9.84 2.92 0.47
CA ALA A 150 10.66 3.84 -0.29
C ALA A 150 12.14 3.60 0.00
N VAL A 151 12.95 3.58 -1.03
CA VAL A 151 14.42 3.54 -0.95
C VAL A 151 14.96 4.86 -1.48
N ASN A 152 15.84 5.49 -0.71
CA ASN A 152 16.45 6.76 -1.06
C ASN A 152 17.87 6.84 -0.49
N TRP A 153 18.73 7.65 -1.11
CA TRP A 153 20.08 7.86 -0.63
C TRP A 153 20.12 8.44 0.79
N THR A 154 21.10 8.02 1.57
CA THR A 154 21.30 8.63 2.88
C THR A 154 21.82 10.06 2.75
N PRO A 155 21.49 10.98 3.69
CA PRO A 155 22.03 12.34 3.68
C PRO A 155 23.55 12.41 3.76
N GLU A 156 24.19 11.40 4.37
CA GLU A 156 25.63 11.29 4.55
C GLU A 156 26.35 10.75 3.31
N ASN A 157 25.60 10.42 2.27
CA ASN A 157 26.16 9.83 1.06
C ASN A 157 26.85 10.91 0.21
N HIS A 158 28.16 10.84 0.12
CA HIS A 158 28.99 11.79 -0.64
C HIS A 158 29.36 11.30 -2.04
N THR A 159 28.90 10.12 -2.44
CA THR A 159 29.14 9.56 -3.77
C THR A 159 28.10 10.05 -4.77
N THR A 160 28.52 10.18 -6.03
CA THR A 160 27.61 10.37 -7.17
C THR A 160 27.34 9.05 -7.89
N GLU A 161 27.97 7.96 -7.44
CA GLU A 161 27.85 6.64 -8.03
C GLU A 161 26.83 5.81 -7.25
N GLU A 162 25.80 5.37 -7.93
CA GLU A 162 24.72 4.56 -7.38
C GLU A 162 25.24 3.24 -6.80
N SER A 163 26.24 2.64 -7.43
CA SER A 163 26.85 1.36 -7.02
C SER A 163 27.57 1.39 -5.66
N THR A 164 27.95 2.58 -5.20
CA THR A 164 28.67 2.77 -3.91
C THR A 164 27.83 3.53 -2.89
N ALA A 165 26.62 3.89 -3.25
CA ALA A 165 25.72 4.65 -2.39
C ALA A 165 25.13 3.78 -1.26
N ASN A 166 24.94 4.39 -0.09
CA ASN A 166 24.13 3.84 0.95
C ASN A 166 22.70 4.37 0.84
N TYR A 167 21.74 3.54 1.21
CA TYR A 167 20.32 3.86 1.10
C TYR A 167 19.61 3.70 2.44
N ASN A 168 18.58 4.49 2.63
CA ASN A 168 17.59 4.29 3.67
C ASN A 168 16.36 3.59 3.08
N LEU A 169 15.83 2.63 3.81
CA LEU A 169 14.53 2.00 3.56
C LEU A 169 13.51 2.57 4.53
N TRP A 170 12.42 3.09 4.00
CA TRP A 170 11.29 3.60 4.76
C TRP A 170 10.07 2.74 4.49
N LEU A 171 9.40 2.27 5.54
CA LEU A 171 8.15 1.52 5.43
C LEU A 171 7.02 2.34 6.05
N PHE A 172 5.94 2.52 5.30
CA PHE A 172 4.76 3.26 5.72
C PHE A 172 3.53 2.34 5.60
N PRO A 173 3.15 1.62 6.63
CA PRO A 173 1.94 0.82 6.63
C PRO A 173 0.70 1.69 6.81
N ASN A 174 -0.45 1.23 6.29
CA ASN A 174 -1.76 1.88 6.51
C ASN A 174 -2.37 1.57 7.87
N ARG A 175 -1.74 0.70 8.67
CA ARG A 175 -2.09 0.36 10.06
C ARG A 175 -0.84 -0.04 10.83
N THR A 176 -0.91 0.04 12.16
CA THR A 176 0.20 -0.33 13.05
C THR A 176 0.69 -1.75 12.80
N LEU A 177 2.00 -1.91 12.68
CA LEU A 177 2.72 -3.17 12.58
C LEU A 177 3.72 -3.30 13.72
N ASP A 178 3.97 -4.54 14.17
CA ASP A 178 5.08 -4.82 15.07
C ASP A 178 6.39 -4.81 14.26
N PRO A 179 7.35 -3.91 14.56
CA PRO A 179 8.62 -3.86 13.86
C PRO A 179 9.47 -5.13 14.03
N ASN A 180 9.21 -5.92 15.07
CA ASN A 180 9.93 -7.17 15.31
C ASN A 180 9.32 -8.37 14.56
N ILE A 181 8.08 -8.24 14.08
CA ILE A 181 7.32 -9.34 13.44
C ILE A 181 6.61 -8.82 12.21
N LEU A 182 7.36 -8.44 11.18
CA LEU A 182 6.77 -8.07 9.89
C LEU A 182 6.14 -9.30 9.20
N PRO A 183 5.05 -9.12 8.43
CA PRO A 183 4.48 -10.21 7.65
C PRO A 183 5.52 -10.81 6.70
N LEU A 184 5.71 -12.13 6.76
CA LEU A 184 6.69 -12.84 5.92
C LEU A 184 6.47 -12.57 4.41
N ALA A 185 5.21 -12.45 3.98
CA ALA A 185 4.91 -12.12 2.59
C ALA A 185 5.42 -10.74 2.19
N LEU A 186 5.31 -9.73 3.08
CA LEU A 186 5.85 -8.40 2.86
C LEU A 186 7.38 -8.45 2.72
N THR A 187 8.07 -9.07 3.66
CA THR A 187 9.54 -9.14 3.63
C THR A 187 10.05 -9.94 2.44
N THR A 188 9.33 -10.99 2.03
CA THR A 188 9.64 -11.72 0.78
C THR A 188 9.43 -10.85 -0.46
N SER A 189 8.36 -10.07 -0.52
CA SER A 189 8.13 -9.15 -1.64
C SER A 189 9.17 -8.04 -1.71
N LEU A 190 9.61 -7.53 -0.55
CA LEU A 190 10.71 -6.54 -0.47
C LEU A 190 12.03 -7.14 -0.99
N ALA A 191 12.36 -8.38 -0.61
CA ALA A 191 13.55 -9.08 -1.12
C ALA A 191 13.48 -9.29 -2.64
N HIS A 192 12.31 -9.68 -3.17
CA HIS A 192 12.12 -9.82 -4.62
C HIS A 192 12.23 -8.47 -5.34
N TRP A 193 11.74 -7.39 -4.74
CA TRP A 193 11.87 -6.06 -5.28
C TRP A 193 13.33 -5.62 -5.34
N ASP A 194 14.09 -5.80 -4.26
CA ASP A 194 15.52 -5.50 -4.19
C ASP A 194 16.30 -6.28 -5.27
N ALA A 195 15.94 -7.57 -5.47
CA ALA A 195 16.49 -8.39 -6.55
C ALA A 195 16.22 -7.80 -7.94
N ARG A 196 14.99 -7.33 -8.19
CA ARG A 196 14.65 -6.69 -9.48
C ARG A 196 15.40 -5.39 -9.70
N LEU A 197 15.59 -4.59 -8.65
CA LEU A 197 16.39 -3.37 -8.72
C LEU A 197 17.84 -3.71 -9.09
N ALA A 198 18.41 -4.72 -8.44
CA ALA A 198 19.76 -5.20 -8.73
C ALA A 198 19.92 -5.66 -10.19
N GLU A 199 18.95 -6.40 -10.72
CA GLU A 199 18.96 -6.84 -12.11
C GLU A 199 18.84 -5.66 -13.09
N ALA A 200 17.91 -4.74 -12.84
CA ALA A 200 17.64 -3.60 -13.72
C ALA A 200 18.81 -2.61 -13.77
N HIS A 201 19.43 -2.33 -12.63
CA HIS A 201 20.50 -1.35 -12.49
C HIS A 201 21.89 -1.95 -12.39
N ARG A 202 22.01 -3.29 -12.39
CA ARG A 202 23.26 -4.05 -12.18
C ARG A 202 23.96 -3.69 -10.86
N LEU A 203 23.18 -3.34 -9.86
CA LEU A 203 23.66 -3.06 -8.51
C LEU A 203 22.61 -3.52 -7.51
N VAL A 204 23.07 -3.90 -6.31
CA VAL A 204 22.20 -4.18 -5.17
C VAL A 204 22.24 -2.96 -4.26
N PRO A 205 21.12 -2.27 -4.03
CA PRO A 205 21.09 -1.16 -3.09
C PRO A 205 21.55 -1.62 -1.70
N HIS A 206 22.57 -0.99 -1.15
CA HIS A 206 23.01 -1.27 0.22
C HIS A 206 22.13 -0.47 1.19
N ILE A 207 21.18 -1.14 1.83
CA ILE A 207 20.31 -0.53 2.83
C ILE A 207 21.09 -0.42 4.15
N ALA A 208 21.51 0.79 4.48
CA ALA A 208 22.27 1.07 5.71
C ALA A 208 21.33 1.24 6.92
N GLN A 209 20.11 1.76 6.69
CA GLN A 209 19.13 2.00 7.73
C GLN A 209 17.73 1.63 7.22
N ALA A 210 16.92 1.08 8.10
CA ALA A 210 15.49 0.86 7.84
C ALA A 210 14.66 1.49 8.97
N VAL A 211 13.52 2.08 8.60
CA VAL A 211 12.62 2.75 9.55
C VAL A 211 11.18 2.42 9.17
N LEU A 212 10.42 1.93 10.13
CA LEU A 212 8.97 1.79 10.04
C LEU A 212 8.33 3.09 10.57
N ILE A 213 7.48 3.72 9.78
CA ILE A 213 6.75 4.92 10.19
C ILE A 213 5.29 4.52 10.43
N GLU A 214 4.89 4.54 11.69
CA GLU A 214 3.53 4.23 12.08
C GLU A 214 2.51 5.19 11.44
N PRO A 215 1.21 4.83 11.34
CA PRO A 215 0.19 5.70 10.77
C PRO A 215 0.03 7.06 11.49
N ASP A 216 0.46 7.17 12.74
CA ASP A 216 0.51 8.42 13.49
C ASP A 216 1.78 9.25 13.23
N GLY A 217 2.69 8.74 12.39
CA GLY A 217 3.97 9.38 12.06
C GLY A 217 5.13 9.02 12.99
N THR A 218 4.91 8.15 14.00
CA THR A 218 5.97 7.74 14.93
C THR A 218 7.00 6.85 14.23
N PRO A 219 8.30 7.20 14.23
CA PRO A 219 9.34 6.37 13.64
C PRO A 219 9.74 5.24 14.59
N GLN A 220 9.85 4.03 14.04
CA GLN A 220 10.34 2.83 14.71
C GLN A 220 11.59 2.34 13.97
N PRO A 221 12.75 2.24 14.61
CA PRO A 221 13.93 1.67 13.98
C PRO A 221 13.68 0.19 13.64
N LEU A 222 14.17 -0.22 12.48
CA LEU A 222 14.01 -1.56 11.94
C LEU A 222 15.37 -2.08 11.50
N ASP A 223 15.65 -3.37 11.78
CA ASP A 223 16.81 -4.02 11.20
C ASP A 223 16.56 -4.24 9.69
N PRO A 224 17.44 -3.73 8.80
CA PRO A 224 17.31 -3.94 7.36
C PRO A 224 17.13 -5.41 6.97
N ALA A 225 17.83 -6.33 7.65
CA ALA A 225 17.71 -7.76 7.39
C ALA A 225 16.31 -8.32 7.74
N GLN A 226 15.71 -7.82 8.82
CA GLN A 226 14.33 -8.19 9.19
C GLN A 226 13.29 -7.65 8.19
N ALA A 227 13.58 -6.54 7.54
CA ALA A 227 12.76 -6.01 6.47
C ALA A 227 12.91 -6.78 5.14
N GLY A 228 13.79 -7.78 5.06
CA GLY A 228 14.11 -8.49 3.82
C GLY A 228 15.14 -7.77 2.95
N ALA A 229 15.69 -6.66 3.39
CA ALA A 229 16.73 -5.94 2.69
C ALA A 229 18.11 -6.62 2.84
N ASN A 230 19.03 -6.34 1.94
CA ASN A 230 20.41 -6.89 1.93
C ASN A 230 20.47 -8.42 1.94
N THR A 231 19.41 -9.10 1.53
CA THR A 231 19.35 -10.58 1.51
C THR A 231 20.03 -11.16 0.28
N ILE A 232 20.31 -10.34 -0.73
CA ILE A 232 21.00 -10.75 -1.94
C ILE A 232 22.49 -10.45 -1.73
N ALA A 233 23.29 -11.52 -1.69
CA ALA A 233 24.74 -11.35 -1.71
C ALA A 233 25.16 -10.75 -3.06
N PRO A 234 26.06 -9.75 -3.10
CA PRO A 234 26.66 -9.28 -4.34
C PRO A 234 27.24 -10.47 -5.06
N GLN A 235 26.83 -10.68 -6.32
CA GLN A 235 27.41 -11.74 -7.12
C GLN A 235 28.87 -11.38 -7.35
N PRO A 236 29.87 -12.21 -6.97
CA PRO A 236 31.26 -11.90 -7.22
C PRO A 236 31.44 -11.72 -8.71
N ASP A 237 32.04 -10.59 -9.10
CA ASP A 237 32.37 -10.32 -10.48
C ASP A 237 33.16 -11.51 -11.05
N THR A 238 32.49 -12.30 -11.88
CA THR A 238 33.16 -13.32 -12.71
C THR A 238 33.85 -12.65 -13.90
N THR A 239 34.63 -11.63 -13.64
CA THR A 239 35.69 -11.21 -14.56
C THR A 239 36.79 -12.24 -14.45
N THR A 240 36.61 -13.31 -15.19
CA THR A 240 37.70 -14.24 -15.50
C THR A 240 38.86 -13.41 -16.07
N PRO A 241 40.07 -13.44 -15.46
CA PRO A 241 41.19 -12.81 -16.07
C PRO A 241 41.44 -13.51 -17.43
N HIS A 242 41.27 -12.76 -18.49
CA HIS A 242 41.68 -13.20 -19.81
C HIS A 242 43.20 -13.29 -19.75
N ASP A 243 43.68 -14.50 -19.45
CA ASP A 243 45.12 -14.83 -19.49
C ASP A 243 45.59 -14.71 -20.95
N SER A 244 46.15 -13.55 -21.27
CA SER A 244 46.79 -13.29 -22.55
C SER A 244 48.17 -13.85 -22.49
N THR A 245 48.32 -15.15 -22.52
CA THR A 245 49.54 -15.81 -22.87
C THR A 245 49.71 -15.76 -24.38
N THR A 246 50.34 -14.68 -24.85
CA THR A 246 50.95 -14.61 -26.18
C THR A 246 52.24 -15.42 -26.16
N ASN A 247 52.27 -16.43 -26.98
CA ASN A 247 53.51 -17.04 -27.50
C ASN A 247 53.83 -16.42 -28.84
#